data_78a18d2d726e9af9a85cd82fd2eabee3
#
_entry.id   78a18d2d726e9af9a85cd82fd2eabee3
#
_cell.length_a   1.000
_cell.length_b   1.000
_cell.length_c   1.000
_cell.angle_alpha   90.00
_cell.angle_beta   90.00
_cell.angle_gamma   90.00
#
_symmetry.space_group_name_H-M   'P 1'
#
loop_
_entity.id
_entity.type
_entity.pdbx_description
1 polymer ?
#
loop_
_entity_poly.entity_id
_entity_poly.type
_entity_poly.pdbx_seq_one_letter_code
_entity_poly.pdbx_strand_id
1 'polypeptide(L)'
;MNHKVIVSLTSFPPRIKYVSQTIKSLLNQTYEPYKILLYLSKEEFINGIMDLPKELVDLQKNNDIFDIEWVSENLKSYKKLFYAANRFGEEYPIITVDDDINYSSEVIELLMSSYMKYPKDIHCHRAWKFIFDENKILVKENIIGDHWGEGSYLNMPTGVGGVLYPPSSYHEDFFKKELFLDLAPTADDLWFWCMAVLNDVKIRLVDYNIDYLNYIEDSQEGPSLFKINVFGEELNKVYIQKLLQHYEKLNNKLLLEFKMSKSQFQKYDVTNKISLVKRDLIDYLERNLIGNNSAKVIIWGTGERGLSLEKYLRENCIDVNFFMDSNFNKYCDEESNEISLIKLRDIPTDAIVLISTNYIFHNDIYIRLSKHGIKNIVCIVE
;
A
#
# COMPACT_ATOMS: atom_id res chain seq x y z
N MET A 1 -10.64 -24.60 4.42
CA MET A 1 -9.20 -24.92 4.27
C MET A 1 -8.51 -23.61 3.97
N ASN A 2 -7.47 -23.25 4.74
CA ASN A 2 -6.67 -22.06 4.43
C ASN A 2 -5.89 -22.33 3.13
N HIS A 3 -5.95 -21.41 2.18
CA HIS A 3 -5.13 -21.50 0.98
C HIS A 3 -3.66 -21.29 1.37
N LYS A 4 -2.78 -22.13 0.85
CA LYS A 4 -1.33 -21.98 1.06
C LYS A 4 -0.84 -20.71 0.35
N VAL A 5 0.02 -19.93 1.01
CA VAL A 5 0.64 -18.72 0.45
C VAL A 5 2.15 -18.73 0.74
N ILE A 6 2.94 -18.31 -0.23
CA ILE A 6 4.37 -18.11 -0.08
C ILE A 6 4.64 -16.64 0.23
N VAL A 7 5.39 -16.36 1.26
CA VAL A 7 5.92 -15.01 1.53
C VAL A 7 7.37 -14.98 1.07
N SER A 8 7.75 -13.96 0.33
CA SER A 8 9.07 -13.86 -0.27
C SER A 8 9.67 -12.48 -0.11
N LEU A 9 10.92 -12.44 0.30
CA LEU A 9 11.70 -11.21 0.44
C LEU A 9 13.16 -11.43 0.03
N THR A 10 13.88 -10.34 -0.09
CA THR A 10 15.33 -10.34 -0.35
C THR A 10 15.98 -9.27 0.50
N SER A 11 17.27 -9.43 0.76
CA SER A 11 18.10 -8.43 1.43
C SER A 11 19.48 -8.35 0.79
N PHE A 12 20.32 -7.46 1.34
CA PHE A 12 21.69 -7.23 0.92
C PHE A 12 22.57 -6.85 2.14
N PRO A 13 23.91 -6.91 2.07
CA PRO A 13 24.77 -6.82 3.25
C PRO A 13 24.52 -5.62 4.18
N PRO A 14 24.30 -4.38 3.72
CA PRO A 14 24.02 -3.25 4.60
C PRO A 14 22.73 -3.37 5.42
N ARG A 15 21.72 -4.14 4.94
CA ARG A 15 20.40 -4.28 5.59
C ARG A 15 20.22 -5.59 6.32
N ILE A 16 21.07 -6.60 6.10
CA ILE A 16 20.89 -7.95 6.65
C ILE A 16 20.73 -7.99 8.18
N LYS A 17 21.28 -7.00 8.88
CA LYS A 17 21.17 -6.89 10.34
C LYS A 17 19.75 -6.59 10.85
N TYR A 18 18.88 -6.04 9.97
CA TYR A 18 17.49 -5.67 10.32
C TYR A 18 16.49 -6.80 10.01
N VAL A 19 16.83 -7.70 9.09
CA VAL A 19 15.93 -8.71 8.52
C VAL A 19 15.30 -9.62 9.58
N SER A 20 16.03 -9.90 10.67
CA SER A 20 15.49 -10.73 11.78
C SER A 20 14.19 -10.17 12.35
N GLN A 21 14.05 -8.83 12.43
CA GLN A 21 12.83 -8.20 12.94
C GLN A 21 11.66 -8.37 11.96
N THR A 22 11.93 -8.17 10.66
CA THR A 22 10.94 -8.43 9.60
C THR A 22 10.47 -9.88 9.63
N ILE A 23 11.40 -10.86 9.69
CA ILE A 23 11.05 -12.28 9.76
C ILE A 23 10.18 -12.58 10.99
N LYS A 24 10.51 -12.04 12.17
CA LYS A 24 9.69 -12.22 13.39
C LYS A 24 8.27 -11.69 13.19
N SER A 25 8.10 -10.54 12.55
CA SER A 25 6.77 -9.99 12.27
C SER A 25 5.98 -10.87 11.29
N LEU A 26 6.66 -11.49 10.31
CA LEU A 26 6.04 -12.42 9.37
C LEU A 26 5.69 -13.78 9.98
N LEU A 27 6.45 -14.23 10.97
CA LEU A 27 6.16 -15.43 11.75
C LEU A 27 4.97 -15.23 12.73
N ASN A 28 4.65 -13.97 13.05
CA ASN A 28 3.56 -13.62 14.00
C ASN A 28 2.31 -13.10 13.26
N GLN A 29 2.00 -13.63 12.10
CA GLN A 29 0.81 -13.25 11.33
C GLN A 29 -0.44 -14.01 11.75
N THR A 30 -1.62 -13.37 11.71
CA THR A 30 -2.93 -14.02 11.97
C THR A 30 -3.29 -15.06 10.91
N TYR A 31 -2.81 -14.85 9.67
CA TYR A 31 -2.85 -15.84 8.62
C TYR A 31 -1.47 -16.45 8.42
N GLU A 32 -1.27 -17.68 8.88
CA GLU A 32 0.01 -18.38 8.82
C GLU A 32 0.42 -18.66 7.37
N PRO A 33 1.60 -18.17 6.90
CA PRO A 33 2.12 -18.48 5.59
C PRO A 33 2.55 -19.96 5.51
N TYR A 34 2.45 -20.54 4.31
CA TYR A 34 2.96 -21.89 4.07
C TYR A 34 4.50 -21.93 4.10
N LYS A 35 5.14 -20.88 3.54
CA LYS A 35 6.58 -20.68 3.59
C LYS A 35 6.91 -19.20 3.61
N ILE A 36 8.01 -18.86 4.28
CA ILE A 36 8.68 -17.56 4.23
C ILE A 36 10.07 -17.81 3.64
N LEU A 37 10.37 -17.16 2.51
CA LEU A 37 11.61 -17.38 1.75
C LEU A 37 12.43 -16.09 1.67
N LEU A 38 13.62 -16.11 2.25
CA LEU A 38 14.59 -15.02 2.14
C LEU A 38 15.64 -15.37 1.07
N TYR A 39 15.56 -14.71 -0.09
CA TYR A 39 16.52 -14.90 -1.17
C TYR A 39 17.77 -14.04 -0.99
N LEU A 40 18.94 -14.67 -0.87
CA LEU A 40 20.24 -14.00 -0.74
C LEU A 40 21.20 -14.42 -1.88
N SER A 41 21.93 -13.45 -2.43
CA SER A 41 22.90 -13.72 -3.50
C SER A 41 24.25 -14.14 -2.93
N LYS A 42 24.82 -15.22 -3.50
CA LYS A 42 26.19 -15.66 -3.19
C LYS A 42 27.25 -14.65 -3.65
N GLU A 43 26.92 -13.78 -4.60
CA GLU A 43 27.81 -12.69 -5.01
C GLU A 43 27.93 -11.59 -3.96
N GLU A 44 26.88 -11.38 -3.15
CA GLU A 44 26.88 -10.37 -2.09
C GLU A 44 27.34 -10.92 -0.74
N PHE A 45 27.08 -12.21 -0.46
CA PHE A 45 27.41 -12.88 0.79
C PHE A 45 28.44 -13.97 0.52
N ILE A 46 29.70 -13.57 0.34
CA ILE A 46 30.79 -14.43 -0.13
C ILE A 46 31.10 -15.60 0.81
N ASN A 47 30.95 -15.37 2.14
CA ASN A 47 31.16 -16.40 3.15
C ASN A 47 29.85 -17.16 3.50
N GLY A 48 28.79 -16.94 2.72
CA GLY A 48 27.50 -17.61 2.90
C GLY A 48 26.90 -17.33 4.27
N ILE A 49 26.52 -18.38 4.99
CA ILE A 49 25.87 -18.29 6.30
C ILE A 49 26.70 -17.56 7.37
N MET A 50 28.01 -17.48 7.19
CA MET A 50 28.91 -16.78 8.11
C MET A 50 28.78 -15.27 8.04
N ASP A 51 28.23 -14.73 6.97
CA ASP A 51 27.95 -13.30 6.80
C ASP A 51 26.63 -12.88 7.45
N LEU A 52 25.84 -13.84 7.96
CA LEU A 52 24.52 -13.58 8.49
C LEU A 52 24.53 -13.37 10.01
N PRO A 53 23.64 -12.48 10.53
CA PRO A 53 23.41 -12.36 11.97
C PRO A 53 23.01 -13.72 12.57
N LYS A 54 23.61 -14.05 13.72
CA LYS A 54 23.30 -15.30 14.44
C LYS A 54 21.80 -15.48 14.66
N GLU A 55 21.12 -14.41 15.03
CA GLU A 55 19.67 -14.39 15.26
C GLU A 55 18.88 -14.87 14.04
N LEU A 56 19.26 -14.43 12.84
CA LEU A 56 18.62 -14.83 11.59
C LEU A 56 18.81 -16.33 11.29
N VAL A 57 20.01 -16.82 11.56
CA VAL A 57 20.34 -18.26 11.43
C VAL A 57 19.57 -19.10 12.46
N ASP A 58 19.44 -18.59 13.69
CA ASP A 58 18.68 -19.27 14.75
C ASP A 58 17.20 -19.29 14.44
N LEU A 59 16.65 -18.22 13.83
CA LEU A 59 15.25 -18.19 13.35
C LEU A 59 14.99 -19.29 12.32
N GLN A 60 15.87 -19.47 11.33
CA GLN A 60 15.74 -20.54 10.33
C GLN A 60 15.76 -21.92 10.98
N LYS A 61 16.63 -22.16 11.95
CA LYS A 61 16.75 -23.47 12.63
C LYS A 61 15.52 -23.83 13.46
N ASN A 62 14.83 -22.82 13.99
CA ASN A 62 13.75 -23.01 14.95
C ASN A 62 12.35 -22.86 14.36
N ASN A 63 12.22 -22.59 13.04
CA ASN A 63 10.94 -22.40 12.38
C ASN A 63 10.91 -23.11 11.02
N ASP A 64 10.13 -24.16 10.92
CA ASP A 64 10.02 -25.02 9.73
C ASP A 64 9.45 -24.31 8.48
N ILE A 65 8.80 -23.15 8.68
CA ILE A 65 8.22 -22.37 7.58
C ILE A 65 9.15 -21.30 7.04
N PHE A 66 10.30 -21.00 7.72
CA PHE A 66 11.25 -19.99 7.28
C PHE A 66 12.51 -20.62 6.69
N ASP A 67 12.82 -20.29 5.45
CA ASP A 67 14.02 -20.76 4.74
C ASP A 67 14.84 -19.60 4.16
N ILE A 68 16.17 -19.70 4.25
CA ILE A 68 17.12 -18.83 3.55
C ILE A 68 17.56 -19.54 2.28
N GLU A 69 17.22 -18.96 1.13
CA GLU A 69 17.46 -19.50 -0.19
C GLU A 69 18.65 -18.79 -0.87
N TRP A 70 19.68 -19.54 -1.18
CA TRP A 70 20.89 -19.00 -1.79
C TRP A 70 20.80 -19.04 -3.32
N VAL A 71 20.89 -17.86 -3.96
CA VAL A 71 20.91 -17.74 -5.42
C VAL A 71 22.29 -17.35 -5.94
N SER A 72 22.61 -17.76 -7.18
CA SER A 72 23.93 -17.52 -7.78
C SER A 72 24.12 -16.06 -8.20
N GLU A 73 23.05 -15.43 -8.73
CA GLU A 73 23.12 -14.10 -9.35
C GLU A 73 22.53 -13.03 -8.43
N ASN A 74 23.13 -11.84 -8.46
CA ASN A 74 22.57 -10.67 -7.79
C ASN A 74 21.62 -9.91 -8.71
N LEU A 75 20.33 -10.25 -8.67
CA LEU A 75 19.28 -9.52 -9.36
C LEU A 75 18.69 -8.37 -8.51
N LYS A 76 19.41 -7.90 -7.49
CA LYS A 76 18.96 -6.84 -6.57
C LYS A 76 17.58 -7.15 -5.98
N SER A 77 16.66 -6.15 -5.97
CA SER A 77 15.29 -6.30 -5.44
C SER A 77 14.41 -7.26 -6.25
N TYR A 78 14.74 -7.53 -7.51
CA TYR A 78 14.05 -8.52 -8.33
C TYR A 78 14.06 -9.92 -7.72
N LYS A 79 15.07 -10.26 -6.94
CA LYS A 79 15.22 -11.58 -6.29
C LYS A 79 13.96 -11.99 -5.53
N LYS A 80 13.27 -11.04 -4.87
CA LYS A 80 12.11 -11.32 -4.02
C LYS A 80 10.94 -11.98 -4.77
N LEU A 81 10.71 -11.64 -6.04
CA LEU A 81 9.63 -12.26 -6.81
C LEU A 81 10.15 -13.22 -7.88
N PHE A 82 11.24 -12.90 -8.55
CA PHE A 82 11.76 -13.67 -9.68
C PHE A 82 11.95 -15.15 -9.35
N TYR A 83 12.65 -15.46 -8.26
CA TYR A 83 12.93 -16.84 -7.88
C TYR A 83 11.72 -17.54 -7.27
N ALA A 84 10.94 -16.84 -6.47
CA ALA A 84 9.72 -17.39 -5.91
C ALA A 84 8.68 -17.71 -7.01
N ALA A 85 8.51 -16.82 -7.99
CA ALA A 85 7.62 -17.02 -9.12
C ALA A 85 8.07 -18.19 -10.00
N ASN A 86 9.36 -18.31 -10.26
CA ASN A 86 9.91 -19.43 -11.06
C ASN A 86 9.68 -20.79 -10.40
N ARG A 87 9.65 -20.86 -9.06
CA ARG A 87 9.48 -22.11 -8.30
C ARG A 87 8.03 -22.41 -7.94
N PHE A 88 7.24 -21.42 -7.64
CA PHE A 88 5.92 -21.57 -7.02
C PHE A 88 4.79 -20.82 -7.76
N GLY A 89 5.13 -19.96 -8.71
CA GLY A 89 4.19 -19.01 -9.31
C GLY A 89 3.05 -19.62 -10.13
N GLU A 90 3.14 -20.90 -10.47
CA GLU A 90 2.05 -21.62 -11.14
C GLU A 90 1.07 -22.28 -10.14
N GLU A 91 1.50 -22.49 -8.88
CA GLU A 91 0.76 -23.30 -7.92
C GLU A 91 0.23 -22.49 -6.74
N TYR A 92 1.02 -21.54 -6.25
CA TYR A 92 0.69 -20.77 -5.04
C TYR A 92 0.68 -19.27 -5.28
N PRO A 93 -0.23 -18.52 -4.60
CA PRO A 93 -0.09 -17.08 -4.51
C PRO A 93 1.22 -16.74 -3.76
N ILE A 94 1.90 -15.69 -4.23
CA ILE A 94 3.15 -15.21 -3.65
C ILE A 94 2.93 -13.81 -3.11
N ILE A 95 3.29 -13.57 -1.86
CA ILE A 95 3.34 -12.24 -1.26
C ILE A 95 4.79 -11.79 -1.20
N THR A 96 5.10 -10.68 -1.87
CA THR A 96 6.41 -10.02 -1.70
C THR A 96 6.34 -8.97 -0.61
N VAL A 97 7.41 -8.87 0.17
CA VAL A 97 7.59 -7.89 1.24
C VAL A 97 9.01 -7.33 1.20
N ASP A 98 9.24 -6.20 1.85
CA ASP A 98 10.57 -5.60 1.98
C ASP A 98 11.23 -6.03 3.30
N ASP A 99 12.55 -5.85 3.41
CA ASP A 99 13.41 -6.39 4.45
C ASP A 99 13.60 -5.47 5.67
N ASP A 100 12.95 -4.32 5.67
CA ASP A 100 13.13 -3.24 6.63
C ASP A 100 11.83 -2.75 7.29
N ILE A 101 10.78 -3.58 7.21
CA ILE A 101 9.46 -3.28 7.78
C ILE A 101 9.12 -4.28 8.89
N ASN A 102 8.56 -3.76 9.98
CA ASN A 102 7.89 -4.55 11.00
C ASN A 102 6.41 -4.64 10.65
N TYR A 103 6.01 -5.70 9.94
CA TYR A 103 4.65 -5.87 9.42
C TYR A 103 3.64 -6.12 10.53
N SER A 104 2.48 -5.45 10.44
CA SER A 104 1.34 -5.73 11.33
C SER A 104 0.86 -7.18 11.16
N SER A 105 0.31 -7.76 12.22
CA SER A 105 -0.14 -9.15 12.24
C SER A 105 -1.25 -9.49 11.24
N GLU A 106 -1.95 -8.51 10.70
CA GLU A 106 -3.09 -8.69 9.77
C GLU A 106 -2.69 -8.55 8.28
N VAL A 107 -1.43 -8.24 7.96
CA VAL A 107 -1.01 -7.93 6.57
C VAL A 107 -1.34 -9.07 5.61
N ILE A 108 -0.96 -10.31 5.95
CA ILE A 108 -1.21 -11.47 5.10
C ILE A 108 -2.70 -11.79 5.05
N GLU A 109 -3.40 -11.74 6.16
CA GLU A 109 -4.85 -12.04 6.23
C GLU A 109 -5.67 -11.12 5.33
N LEU A 110 -5.39 -9.83 5.33
CA LEU A 110 -6.11 -8.86 4.52
C LEU A 110 -5.83 -9.04 3.03
N LEU A 111 -4.57 -9.32 2.64
CA LEU A 111 -4.22 -9.66 1.26
C LEU A 111 -4.93 -10.94 0.80
N MET A 112 -4.90 -11.99 1.61
CA MET A 112 -5.54 -13.27 1.30
C MET A 112 -7.06 -13.16 1.24
N SER A 113 -7.68 -12.38 2.13
CA SER A 113 -9.13 -12.13 2.12
C SER A 113 -9.57 -11.42 0.83
N SER A 114 -8.80 -10.45 0.36
CA SER A 114 -9.04 -9.79 -0.91
C SER A 114 -8.80 -10.71 -2.11
N TYR A 115 -7.74 -11.52 -2.07
CA TYR A 115 -7.43 -12.52 -3.09
C TYR A 115 -8.55 -13.57 -3.22
N MET A 116 -9.07 -14.09 -2.13
CA MET A 116 -10.18 -15.06 -2.17
C MET A 116 -11.42 -14.47 -2.84
N LYS A 117 -11.64 -13.17 -2.73
CA LYS A 117 -12.75 -12.47 -3.35
C LYS A 117 -12.51 -12.15 -4.84
N TYR A 118 -11.26 -11.85 -5.21
CA TYR A 118 -10.87 -11.46 -6.56
C TYR A 118 -9.60 -12.21 -7.01
N PRO A 119 -9.69 -13.53 -7.25
CA PRO A 119 -8.52 -14.40 -7.38
C PRO A 119 -7.64 -14.17 -8.61
N LYS A 120 -8.06 -13.30 -9.52
CA LYS A 120 -7.30 -12.96 -10.74
C LYS A 120 -6.54 -11.65 -10.65
N ASP A 121 -6.78 -10.86 -9.60
CA ASP A 121 -6.14 -9.56 -9.43
C ASP A 121 -4.88 -9.68 -8.55
N ILE A 122 -3.89 -8.84 -8.77
CA ILE A 122 -2.82 -8.58 -7.81
C ILE A 122 -3.39 -7.71 -6.69
N HIS A 123 -2.99 -8.00 -5.45
CA HIS A 123 -3.47 -7.28 -4.26
C HIS A 123 -2.32 -6.61 -3.53
N CYS A 124 -2.51 -5.38 -3.10
CA CYS A 124 -1.48 -4.64 -2.38
C CYS A 124 -2.08 -3.69 -1.34
N HIS A 125 -1.31 -3.40 -0.29
CA HIS A 125 -1.68 -2.40 0.71
C HIS A 125 -1.33 -0.99 0.29
N ARG A 126 -0.42 -0.83 -0.66
CA ARG A 126 0.03 0.45 -1.15
C ARG A 126 0.24 0.44 -2.66
N ALA A 127 -0.27 1.46 -3.32
CA ALA A 127 -0.01 1.70 -4.73
C ALA A 127 0.08 3.20 -5.03
N TRP A 128 0.73 3.52 -6.12
CA TRP A 128 0.59 4.80 -6.80
C TRP A 128 -0.48 4.70 -7.86
N LYS A 129 -1.18 5.80 -8.12
CA LYS A 129 -2.09 5.89 -9.26
C LYS A 129 -1.35 6.53 -10.44
N PHE A 130 -1.43 5.90 -11.60
CA PHE A 130 -1.05 6.55 -12.85
C PHE A 130 -2.23 7.26 -13.48
N ILE A 131 -1.98 8.44 -14.01
CA ILE A 131 -2.93 9.22 -14.81
C ILE A 131 -2.24 9.72 -16.07
N PHE A 132 -3.02 10.16 -17.06
CA PHE A 132 -2.49 10.88 -18.20
C PHE A 132 -2.72 12.38 -18.02
N ASP A 133 -1.66 13.17 -18.15
CA ASP A 133 -1.73 14.63 -18.13
C ASP A 133 -2.37 15.20 -19.40
N GLU A 134 -2.43 16.52 -19.50
CA GLU A 134 -3.00 17.23 -20.65
C GLU A 134 -2.27 16.92 -21.98
N ASN A 135 -0.98 16.59 -21.89
CA ASN A 135 -0.14 16.21 -23.02
C ASN A 135 -0.21 14.71 -23.34
N LYS A 136 -1.08 13.94 -22.67
CA LYS A 136 -1.21 12.48 -22.75
C LYS A 136 0.07 11.74 -22.32
N ILE A 137 0.85 12.35 -21.44
CA ILE A 137 2.02 11.72 -20.81
C ILE A 137 1.55 11.02 -19.55
N LEU A 138 1.97 9.75 -19.35
CA LEU A 138 1.68 9.01 -18.14
C LEU A 138 2.49 9.60 -16.98
N VAL A 139 1.80 10.10 -16.00
CA VAL A 139 2.38 10.69 -14.79
C VAL A 139 1.85 9.99 -13.54
N LYS A 140 2.65 10.05 -12.48
CA LYS A 140 2.29 9.50 -11.18
C LYS A 140 1.47 10.54 -10.41
N GLU A 141 0.30 10.15 -9.95
CA GLU A 141 -0.52 10.94 -9.04
C GLU A 141 -0.29 10.49 -7.60
N ASN A 142 -0.12 11.45 -6.71
CA ASN A 142 0.10 11.19 -5.28
C ASN A 142 -1.23 10.94 -4.52
N ILE A 143 -2.31 10.75 -5.23
CA ILE A 143 -3.64 10.60 -4.62
C ILE A 143 -3.80 9.17 -4.15
N ILE A 144 -3.78 9.03 -2.86
CA ILE A 144 -4.18 7.81 -2.17
C ILE A 144 -5.69 7.97 -1.92
N GLY A 145 -6.54 7.31 -2.69
CA GLY A 145 -7.95 7.41 -2.31
C GLY A 145 -9.00 6.89 -3.25
N ASP A 146 -8.98 7.25 -4.48
CA ASP A 146 -10.15 7.08 -5.35
C ASP A 146 -10.45 5.65 -5.81
N HIS A 147 -9.55 4.69 -5.61
CA HIS A 147 -9.65 3.38 -6.21
C HIS A 147 -9.46 2.21 -5.24
N TRP A 148 -9.64 2.45 -3.96
CA TRP A 148 -9.59 1.39 -2.95
C TRP A 148 -10.65 0.33 -3.22
N GLY A 149 -10.21 -0.92 -3.29
CA GLY A 149 -11.09 -2.05 -3.56
C GLY A 149 -11.46 -2.24 -5.04
N GLU A 150 -11.09 -1.34 -5.95
CA GLU A 150 -11.28 -1.51 -7.39
C GLU A 150 -9.98 -1.96 -8.06
N GLY A 151 -10.05 -3.04 -8.86
CA GLY A 151 -8.93 -3.48 -9.68
C GLY A 151 -8.73 -2.58 -10.90
N SER A 152 -7.52 -2.03 -11.07
CA SER A 152 -7.18 -1.15 -12.21
C SER A 152 -5.77 -1.40 -12.71
N TYR A 153 -5.55 -1.27 -14.01
CA TYR A 153 -4.21 -1.30 -14.63
C TYR A 153 -3.39 -0.06 -14.27
N LEU A 154 -4.06 1.03 -13.88
CA LEU A 154 -3.41 2.28 -13.50
C LEU A 154 -2.90 2.29 -12.06
N ASN A 155 -3.23 1.28 -11.26
CA ASN A 155 -2.67 1.11 -9.91
C ASN A 155 -1.29 0.46 -10.01
N MET A 156 -0.23 1.15 -9.61
CA MET A 156 1.14 0.63 -9.56
C MET A 156 1.50 0.27 -8.13
N PRO A 157 1.58 -1.02 -7.78
CA PRO A 157 1.84 -1.45 -6.42
C PRO A 157 3.25 -1.06 -5.99
N THR A 158 3.47 -0.86 -4.70
CA THR A 158 4.80 -0.64 -4.13
C THR A 158 5.10 -1.72 -3.09
N GLY A 159 6.27 -2.35 -3.21
CA GLY A 159 6.65 -3.53 -2.45
C GLY A 159 6.60 -3.36 -0.95
N VAL A 160 6.87 -2.15 -0.46
CA VAL A 160 6.98 -1.83 0.98
C VAL A 160 5.72 -2.19 1.79
N GLY A 161 4.54 -2.11 1.19
CA GLY A 161 3.27 -2.45 1.87
C GLY A 161 2.93 -3.94 1.85
N GLY A 162 3.65 -4.74 1.12
CA GLY A 162 3.28 -6.12 0.78
C GLY A 162 2.39 -6.19 -0.47
N VAL A 163 2.75 -7.09 -1.40
CA VAL A 163 2.03 -7.30 -2.66
C VAL A 163 1.82 -8.79 -2.90
N LEU A 164 0.56 -9.19 -3.07
CA LEU A 164 0.18 -10.56 -3.41
C LEU A 164 -0.01 -10.71 -4.91
N TYR A 165 0.69 -11.66 -5.48
CA TYR A 165 0.63 -12.08 -6.87
C TYR A 165 -0.08 -13.43 -6.97
N PRO A 166 -1.25 -13.53 -7.61
CA PRO A 166 -1.92 -14.79 -7.89
C PRO A 166 -1.07 -15.72 -8.79
N PRO A 167 -1.33 -17.03 -8.78
CA PRO A 167 -0.74 -17.94 -9.77
C PRO A 167 -0.96 -17.45 -11.20
N SER A 168 0.06 -17.63 -12.05
CA SER A 168 0.00 -17.28 -13.48
C SER A 168 -0.26 -15.79 -13.76
N SER A 169 0.14 -14.88 -12.86
CA SER A 169 -0.06 -13.43 -13.03
C SER A 169 0.91 -12.76 -14.00
N TYR A 170 1.84 -13.51 -14.58
CA TYR A 170 3.01 -12.95 -15.23
C TYR A 170 2.93 -13.09 -16.76
N HIS A 171 3.28 -12.03 -17.49
CA HIS A 171 3.52 -12.06 -18.93
C HIS A 171 4.73 -12.94 -19.26
N GLU A 172 4.78 -13.51 -20.47
CA GLU A 172 5.89 -14.38 -20.93
C GLU A 172 7.29 -13.76 -20.83
N ASP A 173 7.38 -12.43 -20.86
CA ASP A 173 8.65 -11.70 -20.72
C ASP A 173 9.11 -11.54 -19.27
N PHE A 174 8.29 -11.92 -18.30
CA PHE A 174 8.59 -11.71 -16.88
C PHE A 174 9.96 -12.25 -16.48
N PHE A 175 10.34 -13.41 -17.01
CA PHE A 175 11.59 -14.08 -16.67
C PHE A 175 12.78 -13.71 -17.59
N LYS A 176 12.60 -12.79 -18.56
CA LYS A 176 13.68 -12.36 -19.45
C LYS A 176 14.55 -11.31 -18.75
N LYS A 177 15.63 -11.76 -18.13
CA LYS A 177 16.54 -10.91 -17.33
C LYS A 177 17.10 -9.75 -18.14
N GLU A 178 17.49 -9.99 -19.38
CA GLU A 178 18.01 -8.99 -20.29
C GLU A 178 17.04 -7.81 -20.48
N LEU A 179 15.71 -8.05 -20.48
CA LEU A 179 14.72 -7.01 -20.64
C LEU A 179 14.60 -6.13 -19.40
N PHE A 180 14.43 -6.73 -18.22
CA PHE A 180 14.28 -5.90 -17.03
C PHE A 180 15.57 -5.19 -16.62
N LEU A 181 16.73 -5.80 -16.88
CA LEU A 181 18.02 -5.14 -16.63
C LEU A 181 18.29 -3.98 -17.57
N ASP A 182 17.70 -3.96 -18.77
CA ASP A 182 17.77 -2.83 -19.70
C ASP A 182 16.69 -1.79 -19.44
N LEU A 183 15.44 -2.23 -19.29
CA LEU A 183 14.27 -1.32 -19.26
C LEU A 183 14.03 -0.69 -17.89
N ALA A 184 14.27 -1.41 -16.79
CA ALA A 184 13.99 -0.95 -15.44
C ALA A 184 14.96 -1.52 -14.37
N PRO A 185 16.29 -1.37 -14.51
CA PRO A 185 17.32 -2.11 -13.76
C PRO A 185 17.28 -1.95 -12.24
N THR A 186 16.59 -0.95 -11.72
CA THR A 186 16.47 -0.66 -10.27
C THR A 186 15.03 -0.47 -9.81
N ALA A 187 14.04 -0.74 -10.66
CA ALA A 187 12.63 -0.52 -10.38
C ALA A 187 11.81 -1.79 -10.61
N ASP A 188 12.03 -2.79 -9.77
CA ASP A 188 11.34 -4.07 -9.81
C ASP A 188 9.81 -3.92 -9.74
N ASP A 189 9.28 -3.05 -8.89
CA ASP A 189 7.84 -2.80 -8.79
C ASP A 189 7.23 -2.32 -10.12
N LEU A 190 7.96 -1.48 -10.89
CA LEU A 190 7.53 -1.04 -12.23
C LEU A 190 7.52 -2.18 -13.24
N TRP A 191 8.54 -3.04 -13.21
CA TRP A 191 8.59 -4.21 -14.08
C TRP A 191 7.46 -5.19 -13.76
N PHE A 192 7.27 -5.53 -12.49
CA PHE A 192 6.23 -6.45 -12.05
C PHE A 192 4.83 -5.95 -12.42
N TRP A 193 4.58 -4.64 -12.22
CA TRP A 193 3.37 -3.99 -12.68
C TRP A 193 3.19 -4.07 -14.19
N CYS A 194 4.22 -3.76 -14.97
CA CYS A 194 4.17 -3.83 -16.43
C CYS A 194 3.81 -5.24 -16.91
N MET A 195 4.47 -6.26 -16.37
CA MET A 195 4.20 -7.65 -16.71
C MET A 195 2.79 -8.11 -16.34
N ALA A 196 2.26 -7.64 -15.22
CA ALA A 196 0.88 -7.89 -14.83
C ALA A 196 -0.11 -7.24 -15.81
N VAL A 197 0.07 -5.96 -16.13
CA VAL A 197 -0.81 -5.24 -17.07
C VAL A 197 -0.78 -5.87 -18.46
N LEU A 198 0.37 -6.28 -18.96
CA LEU A 198 0.51 -6.98 -20.23
C LEU A 198 -0.21 -8.33 -20.25
N ASN A 199 -0.30 -8.99 -19.11
CA ASN A 199 -1.01 -10.25 -18.91
C ASN A 199 -2.49 -10.07 -18.52
N ASP A 200 -3.09 -8.90 -18.73
CA ASP A 200 -4.49 -8.60 -18.39
C ASP A 200 -4.85 -8.73 -16.89
N VAL A 201 -3.85 -8.63 -16.01
CA VAL A 201 -4.04 -8.69 -14.56
C VAL A 201 -4.16 -7.27 -13.98
N LYS A 202 -5.26 -7.02 -13.27
CA LYS A 202 -5.48 -5.74 -12.59
C LYS A 202 -4.83 -5.74 -11.21
N ILE A 203 -4.51 -4.55 -10.73
CA ILE A 203 -3.97 -4.34 -9.39
C ILE A 203 -5.05 -3.74 -8.51
N ARG A 204 -5.28 -4.36 -7.36
CA ARG A 204 -6.29 -4.00 -6.38
C ARG A 204 -5.65 -3.60 -5.06
N LEU A 205 -6.01 -2.42 -4.56
CA LEU A 205 -5.66 -2.05 -3.21
C LEU A 205 -6.62 -2.72 -2.23
N VAL A 206 -6.07 -3.24 -1.14
CA VAL A 206 -6.83 -3.78 -0.01
C VAL A 206 -7.02 -2.69 1.06
N ASP A 207 -7.20 -3.04 2.29
CA ASP A 207 -7.37 -2.05 3.36
C ASP A 207 -6.09 -1.21 3.55
N TYR A 208 -6.21 0.13 3.47
CA TYR A 208 -5.08 1.03 3.63
C TYR A 208 -4.95 1.62 5.05
N ASN A 209 -5.89 1.36 5.92
CA ASN A 209 -5.79 1.73 7.33
C ASN A 209 -4.92 0.78 8.15
N ILE A 210 -4.31 -0.18 7.48
CA ILE A 210 -3.36 -1.08 8.10
C ILE A 210 -2.02 -0.37 8.22
N ASP A 211 -1.35 -0.62 9.32
CA ASP A 211 0.01 -0.13 9.55
C ASP A 211 1.02 -0.95 8.76
N TYR A 212 1.30 -0.49 7.55
CA TYR A 212 2.21 -1.15 6.64
C TYR A 212 3.57 -0.45 6.49
N LEU A 213 3.74 0.71 7.12
CA LEU A 213 4.97 1.50 7.02
C LEU A 213 5.70 1.66 8.36
N ASN A 214 5.62 0.66 9.21
CA ASN A 214 6.40 0.62 10.45
C ASN A 214 7.86 0.22 10.13
N TYR A 215 8.66 1.19 9.71
CA TYR A 215 10.07 0.97 9.40
C TYR A 215 10.84 0.58 10.65
N ILE A 216 11.73 -0.41 10.50
CA ILE A 216 12.67 -0.79 11.55
C ILE A 216 13.63 0.40 11.77
N GLU A 217 13.87 0.74 13.02
CA GLU A 217 14.75 1.85 13.41
C GLU A 217 16.12 1.75 12.71
N ASP A 218 16.65 2.89 12.27
CA ASP A 218 17.92 3.03 11.53
C ASP A 218 17.98 2.32 10.16
N SER A 219 16.96 1.58 9.75
CA SER A 219 16.98 0.87 8.46
C SER A 219 16.99 1.80 7.25
N GLN A 220 16.54 3.04 7.43
CA GLN A 220 16.43 4.05 6.37
C GLN A 220 17.69 4.93 6.21
N GLU A 221 18.69 4.83 7.09
CA GLU A 221 19.91 5.66 7.04
C GLU A 221 20.86 5.23 5.90
N GLY A 222 20.78 3.99 5.45
CA GLY A 222 21.65 3.43 4.41
C GLY A 222 21.24 3.75 2.97
N PRO A 223 21.94 3.15 1.99
CA PRO A 223 21.56 3.23 0.58
C PRO A 223 20.19 2.59 0.36
N SER A 224 19.31 3.29 -0.36
CA SER A 224 17.99 2.75 -0.72
C SER A 224 17.68 3.01 -2.19
N LEU A 225 17.01 2.07 -2.84
CA LEU A 225 16.55 2.22 -4.22
C LEU A 225 15.54 3.38 -4.36
N PHE A 226 14.77 3.66 -3.32
CA PHE A 226 13.87 4.81 -3.28
C PHE A 226 14.61 6.14 -3.46
N LYS A 227 15.74 6.32 -2.74
CA LYS A 227 16.57 7.54 -2.89
C LYS A 227 17.12 7.67 -4.31
N ILE A 228 17.55 6.57 -4.91
CA ILE A 228 18.10 6.54 -6.27
C ILE A 228 16.99 6.82 -7.29
N ASN A 229 15.86 6.13 -7.20
CA ASN A 229 14.82 6.15 -8.24
C ASN A 229 13.91 7.38 -8.18
N VAL A 230 13.77 8.03 -7.02
CA VAL A 230 12.79 9.12 -6.80
C VAL A 230 13.48 10.47 -6.59
N PHE A 231 14.53 10.53 -5.76
CA PHE A 231 15.19 11.81 -5.43
C PHE A 231 16.46 12.08 -6.24
N GLY A 232 17.04 11.08 -6.92
CA GLY A 232 18.23 11.24 -7.73
C GLY A 232 17.90 11.79 -9.12
N GLU A 233 17.87 10.89 -10.10
CA GLU A 233 17.72 11.24 -11.52
C GLU A 233 16.27 11.09 -12.04
N GLU A 234 15.28 10.99 -11.16
CA GLU A 234 13.89 10.67 -11.53
C GLU A 234 13.78 9.40 -12.41
N LEU A 235 14.62 8.41 -12.13
CA LEU A 235 14.79 7.22 -12.96
C LEU A 235 13.48 6.48 -13.25
N ASN A 236 12.54 6.52 -12.31
CA ASN A 236 11.22 5.92 -12.56
C ASN A 236 10.50 6.50 -13.77
N LYS A 237 10.64 7.82 -14.03
CA LYS A 237 10.07 8.44 -15.24
C LYS A 237 10.74 7.91 -16.52
N VAL A 238 12.07 7.77 -16.49
CA VAL A 238 12.83 7.22 -17.60
C VAL A 238 12.43 5.77 -17.87
N TYR A 239 12.31 4.95 -16.83
CA TYR A 239 11.93 3.54 -16.97
C TYR A 239 10.49 3.36 -17.48
N ILE A 240 9.55 4.18 -17.00
CA ILE A 240 8.18 4.18 -17.52
C ILE A 240 8.18 4.49 -19.02
N GLN A 241 8.93 5.50 -19.47
CA GLN A 241 9.02 5.85 -20.88
C GLN A 241 9.62 4.71 -21.71
N LYS A 242 10.71 4.08 -21.24
CA LYS A 242 11.30 2.90 -21.90
C LYS A 242 10.30 1.75 -22.02
N LEU A 243 9.57 1.43 -20.95
CA LEU A 243 8.54 0.39 -20.94
C LEU A 243 7.40 0.69 -21.94
N LEU A 244 6.90 1.94 -21.97
CA LEU A 244 5.84 2.34 -22.88
C LEU A 244 6.30 2.34 -24.36
N GLN A 245 7.58 2.65 -24.63
CA GLN A 245 8.17 2.57 -25.96
C GLN A 245 8.39 1.13 -26.42
N HIS A 246 8.82 0.25 -25.50
CA HIS A 246 9.07 -1.15 -25.82
C HIS A 246 7.75 -1.94 -25.99
N TYR A 247 6.75 -1.64 -25.16
CA TYR A 247 5.45 -2.31 -25.16
C TYR A 247 4.32 -1.38 -25.60
N GLU A 248 4.10 -1.23 -26.90
CA GLU A 248 3.01 -0.38 -27.43
C GLU A 248 1.63 -0.75 -26.87
N LYS A 249 1.38 -2.06 -26.66
CA LYS A 249 0.14 -2.55 -26.07
C LYS A 249 -0.09 -2.01 -24.65
N LEU A 250 0.98 -1.79 -23.87
CA LEU A 250 0.89 -1.24 -22.51
C LEU A 250 0.26 0.15 -22.55
N ASN A 251 0.81 1.05 -23.37
CA ASN A 251 0.32 2.43 -23.47
C ASN A 251 -1.16 2.48 -23.88
N ASN A 252 -1.53 1.70 -24.88
CA ASN A 252 -2.91 1.64 -25.39
C ASN A 252 -3.89 1.14 -24.32
N LYS A 253 -3.50 0.11 -23.56
CA LYS A 253 -4.32 -0.45 -22.48
C LYS A 253 -4.52 0.55 -21.34
N LEU A 254 -3.46 1.23 -20.91
CA LEU A 254 -3.51 2.23 -19.85
C LEU A 254 -4.36 3.44 -20.25
N LEU A 255 -4.21 3.90 -21.50
CA LEU A 255 -5.00 5.03 -22.02
C LEU A 255 -6.49 4.70 -22.13
N LEU A 256 -6.82 3.47 -22.52
CA LEU A 256 -8.21 3.01 -22.56
C LEU A 256 -8.81 2.96 -21.15
N GLU A 257 -8.12 2.36 -20.20
CA GLU A 257 -8.55 2.29 -18.80
C GLU A 257 -8.76 3.70 -18.20
N PHE A 258 -7.84 4.63 -18.48
CA PHE A 258 -7.94 6.01 -18.01
C PHE A 258 -9.18 6.73 -18.58
N LYS A 259 -9.48 6.55 -19.88
CA LYS A 259 -10.68 7.12 -20.49
C LYS A 259 -11.96 6.54 -19.89
N MET A 260 -11.97 5.23 -19.63
CA MET A 260 -13.11 4.55 -19.00
C MET A 260 -13.30 5.01 -17.55
N SER A 261 -12.22 5.14 -16.77
CA SER A 261 -12.29 5.62 -15.40
C SER A 261 -12.82 7.07 -15.33
N LYS A 262 -12.33 7.98 -16.18
CA LYS A 262 -12.90 9.35 -16.24
C LYS A 262 -14.41 9.35 -16.47
N SER A 263 -14.93 8.48 -17.33
CA SER A 263 -16.39 8.37 -17.56
C SER A 263 -17.15 7.83 -16.34
N GLN A 264 -16.52 7.02 -15.49
CA GLN A 264 -17.10 6.53 -14.24
C GLN A 264 -17.06 7.57 -13.11
N PHE A 265 -16.02 8.42 -13.08
CA PHE A 265 -15.92 9.53 -12.11
C PHE A 265 -17.06 10.54 -12.24
N GLN A 266 -17.58 10.76 -13.45
CA GLN A 266 -18.76 11.58 -13.64
C GLN A 266 -20.04 11.00 -12.97
N LYS A 267 -20.02 9.74 -12.51
CA LYS A 267 -21.14 9.11 -11.78
C LYS A 267 -21.16 9.39 -10.28
N TYR A 268 -20.01 9.75 -9.68
CA TYR A 268 -20.01 10.13 -8.26
C TYR A 268 -20.30 11.61 -8.16
N ASP A 269 -21.55 11.91 -7.83
CA ASP A 269 -22.03 13.27 -7.68
C ASP A 269 -21.44 13.92 -6.43
N VAL A 270 -20.25 14.52 -6.60
CA VAL A 270 -19.64 15.35 -5.56
C VAL A 270 -20.31 16.73 -5.41
N THR A 271 -21.33 17.02 -6.23
CA THR A 271 -22.06 18.29 -6.13
C THR A 271 -22.86 18.36 -4.82
N ASN A 272 -23.22 17.23 -4.25
CA ASN A 272 -23.89 17.15 -2.94
C ASN A 272 -22.92 17.16 -1.74
N LYS A 273 -21.61 17.30 -1.99
CA LYS A 273 -20.62 17.41 -0.94
C LYS A 273 -20.86 18.66 -0.11
N ILE A 274 -21.07 18.47 1.20
CA ILE A 274 -21.21 19.58 2.13
C ILE A 274 -19.82 20.12 2.44
N SER A 275 -19.57 21.38 2.12
CA SER A 275 -18.34 22.10 2.50
C SER A 275 -18.70 23.27 3.38
N LEU A 276 -18.19 23.29 4.59
CA LEU A 276 -18.49 24.32 5.58
C LEU A 276 -17.22 25.01 6.06
N VAL A 277 -17.30 26.30 6.28
CA VAL A 277 -16.29 27.00 7.09
C VAL A 277 -16.54 26.70 8.57
N LYS A 278 -15.46 26.78 9.35
CA LYS A 278 -15.46 26.38 10.77
C LYS A 278 -16.59 27.07 11.60
N ARG A 279 -16.91 28.31 11.31
CA ARG A 279 -17.98 29.09 12.02
C ARG A 279 -19.38 28.52 11.79
N ASP A 280 -19.67 27.95 10.62
CA ASP A 280 -21.01 27.47 10.25
C ASP A 280 -21.21 26.00 10.66
N LEU A 281 -20.12 25.34 11.13
CA LEU A 281 -20.08 23.93 11.49
C LEU A 281 -20.92 23.63 12.74
N ILE A 282 -20.87 24.48 13.73
CA ILE A 282 -21.62 24.29 15.01
C ILE A 282 -23.11 24.20 14.74
N ASP A 283 -23.66 25.17 14.03
CA ASP A 283 -25.09 25.19 13.67
C ASP A 283 -25.50 23.96 12.84
N TYR A 284 -24.58 23.47 11.99
CA TYR A 284 -24.79 22.25 11.22
C TYR A 284 -24.83 21.02 12.13
N LEU A 285 -23.86 20.86 13.04
CA LEU A 285 -23.77 19.73 13.95
C LEU A 285 -24.93 19.70 14.92
N GLU A 286 -25.27 20.81 15.53
CA GLU A 286 -26.45 20.92 16.42
C GLU A 286 -27.73 20.44 15.73
N ARG A 287 -28.01 20.89 14.50
CA ARG A 287 -29.16 20.44 13.74
C ARG A 287 -29.17 18.97 13.39
N ASN A 288 -28.02 18.38 13.15
CA ASN A 288 -27.89 16.97 12.72
C ASN A 288 -27.71 16.00 13.90
N LEU A 289 -27.29 16.48 15.07
CA LEU A 289 -27.23 15.72 16.32
C LEU A 289 -28.54 15.73 17.08
N ILE A 290 -29.41 16.77 16.89
CA ILE A 290 -30.72 16.82 17.49
C ILE A 290 -31.58 15.67 16.95
N GLY A 291 -31.94 14.73 17.84
CA GLY A 291 -32.74 13.53 17.51
C GLY A 291 -31.91 12.25 17.19
N ASN A 292 -30.60 12.34 17.16
CA ASN A 292 -29.73 11.19 17.02
C ASN A 292 -28.59 11.19 18.06
N ASN A 293 -28.98 10.98 19.33
CA ASN A 293 -28.04 10.96 20.48
C ASN A 293 -26.97 9.85 20.39
N SER A 294 -27.06 8.96 19.41
CA SER A 294 -26.10 7.87 19.19
C SER A 294 -25.09 8.16 18.08
N ALA A 295 -25.30 9.21 17.28
CA ALA A 295 -24.40 9.55 16.19
C ALA A 295 -23.00 9.91 16.72
N LYS A 296 -21.98 9.28 16.17
CA LYS A 296 -20.58 9.55 16.50
C LYS A 296 -20.03 10.65 15.61
N VAL A 297 -19.29 11.60 16.21
CA VAL A 297 -18.53 12.62 15.49
C VAL A 297 -17.09 12.13 15.34
N ILE A 298 -16.63 12.05 14.11
CA ILE A 298 -15.31 11.55 13.76
C ILE A 298 -14.58 12.61 12.95
N ILE A 299 -13.33 12.90 13.28
CA ILE A 299 -12.47 13.79 12.49
C ILE A 299 -11.51 12.95 11.65
N TRP A 300 -11.53 13.14 10.33
CA TRP A 300 -10.50 12.62 9.43
C TRP A 300 -9.36 13.64 9.30
N GLY A 301 -8.22 13.31 9.87
CA GLY A 301 -7.01 14.11 9.95
C GLY A 301 -6.57 14.32 11.40
N THR A 302 -5.42 13.78 11.77
CA THR A 302 -4.83 13.87 13.13
C THR A 302 -3.75 14.94 13.22
N GLY A 303 -3.42 15.60 12.10
CA GLY A 303 -2.47 16.71 12.06
C GLY A 303 -2.99 17.99 12.72
N GLU A 304 -2.22 19.06 12.65
CA GLU A 304 -2.50 20.35 13.27
C GLU A 304 -3.92 20.87 13.00
N ARG A 305 -4.45 20.68 11.79
CA ARG A 305 -5.83 21.07 11.42
C ARG A 305 -6.88 20.28 12.17
N GLY A 306 -6.71 18.95 12.25
CA GLY A 306 -7.66 18.08 12.97
C GLY A 306 -7.69 18.37 14.45
N LEU A 307 -6.53 18.57 15.07
CA LEU A 307 -6.41 18.94 16.49
C LEU A 307 -7.01 20.32 16.76
N SER A 308 -6.76 21.29 15.87
CA SER A 308 -7.37 22.63 15.97
C SER A 308 -8.91 22.57 15.83
N LEU A 309 -9.42 21.69 14.97
CA LEU A 309 -10.85 21.48 14.81
C LEU A 309 -11.46 20.84 16.05
N GLU A 310 -10.85 19.80 16.59
CA GLU A 310 -11.30 19.13 17.81
C GLU A 310 -11.37 20.11 18.98
N LYS A 311 -10.33 20.90 19.21
CA LYS A 311 -10.30 21.94 20.24
C LYS A 311 -11.47 22.92 20.06
N TYR A 312 -11.71 23.39 18.83
CA TYR A 312 -12.83 24.28 18.52
C TYR A 312 -14.20 23.64 18.82
N LEU A 313 -14.39 22.36 18.48
CA LEU A 313 -15.63 21.64 18.76
C LEU A 313 -15.84 21.46 20.27
N ARG A 314 -14.80 21.08 21.01
CA ARG A 314 -14.84 20.94 22.47
C ARG A 314 -15.17 22.26 23.18
N GLU A 315 -14.62 23.39 22.72
CA GLU A 315 -14.95 24.73 23.22
C GLU A 315 -16.43 25.10 22.99
N ASN A 316 -17.08 24.46 22.03
CA ASN A 316 -18.53 24.61 21.72
C ASN A 316 -19.38 23.44 22.22
N CYS A 317 -18.89 22.67 23.21
CA CYS A 317 -19.58 21.54 23.84
C CYS A 317 -19.97 20.39 22.90
N ILE A 318 -19.20 20.17 21.83
CA ILE A 318 -19.37 19.04 20.90
C ILE A 318 -18.21 18.07 21.11
N ASP A 319 -18.52 16.85 21.55
CA ASP A 319 -17.54 15.81 21.77
C ASP A 319 -17.16 15.14 20.45
N VAL A 320 -15.86 15.02 20.20
CA VAL A 320 -15.30 14.18 19.13
C VAL A 320 -15.06 12.78 19.69
N ASN A 321 -15.70 11.80 19.08
CA ASN A 321 -15.63 10.42 19.57
C ASN A 321 -14.35 9.71 19.12
N PHE A 322 -13.92 9.97 17.87
CA PHE A 322 -12.77 9.31 17.27
C PHE A 322 -12.06 10.22 16.28
N PHE A 323 -10.80 9.91 16.06
CA PHE A 323 -10.04 10.41 14.92
C PHE A 323 -9.77 9.29 13.93
N MET A 324 -9.58 9.67 12.67
CA MET A 324 -9.10 8.80 11.62
C MET A 324 -7.97 9.48 10.85
N ASP A 325 -6.94 8.73 10.49
CA ASP A 325 -5.85 9.23 9.66
C ASP A 325 -5.34 8.14 8.72
N SER A 326 -4.79 8.55 7.59
CA SER A 326 -4.11 7.67 6.65
C SER A 326 -2.79 7.11 7.23
N ASN A 327 -2.23 7.79 8.25
CA ASN A 327 -1.01 7.39 8.96
C ASN A 327 -1.34 7.01 10.41
N PHE A 328 -2.25 6.09 10.59
CA PHE A 328 -2.80 5.65 11.86
C PHE A 328 -1.76 5.46 12.98
N ASN A 329 -0.59 4.92 12.67
CA ASN A 329 0.41 4.53 13.67
C ASN A 329 1.35 5.62 14.13
N LYS A 330 1.50 6.70 13.38
CA LYS A 330 2.35 7.81 13.82
C LYS A 330 1.89 8.40 15.17
N TYR A 331 0.66 8.11 15.56
CA TYR A 331 -0.01 8.71 16.72
C TYR A 331 -0.39 7.69 17.79
N CYS A 332 -0.16 6.39 17.59
CA CYS A 332 -0.43 5.37 18.61
C CYS A 332 0.66 5.26 19.68
N ASP A 333 1.88 5.71 19.41
CA ASP A 333 3.04 5.55 20.30
C ASP A 333 3.32 6.76 21.21
N GLU A 334 2.61 7.86 21.06
CA GLU A 334 2.74 8.99 21.97
C GLU A 334 1.81 8.81 23.18
N GLU A 335 2.34 8.37 24.30
CA GLU A 335 1.66 8.19 25.62
C GLU A 335 0.92 9.44 26.18
N SER A 336 0.76 10.50 25.39
CA SER A 336 0.31 11.82 25.89
C SER A 336 -1.01 12.33 25.35
N ASN A 337 -1.70 11.63 24.44
CA ASN A 337 -2.95 12.17 23.91
C ASN A 337 -4.14 11.21 24.06
N GLU A 338 -5.18 11.67 24.73
CA GLU A 338 -6.52 11.06 24.87
C GLU A 338 -7.27 10.92 23.50
N ILE A 339 -6.55 10.72 22.38
CA ILE A 339 -7.12 10.61 21.05
C ILE A 339 -7.46 9.14 20.78
N SER A 340 -8.75 8.82 20.73
CA SER A 340 -9.21 7.51 20.30
C SER A 340 -9.24 7.43 18.78
N LEU A 341 -8.43 6.56 18.18
CA LEU A 341 -8.40 6.31 16.74
C LEU A 341 -9.40 5.23 16.33
N ILE A 342 -9.97 5.37 15.12
CA ILE A 342 -10.88 4.39 14.52
C ILE A 342 -10.43 4.01 13.12
N LYS A 343 -10.59 2.75 12.73
CA LYS A 343 -10.31 2.27 11.36
C LYS A 343 -11.53 2.53 10.47
N LEU A 344 -11.32 2.76 9.17
CA LEU A 344 -12.39 3.01 8.19
C LEU A 344 -13.51 1.95 8.23
N ARG A 345 -13.13 0.68 8.35
CA ARG A 345 -14.08 -0.45 8.42
C ARG A 345 -14.99 -0.45 9.67
N ASP A 346 -14.56 0.23 10.72
CA ASP A 346 -15.24 0.26 12.02
C ASP A 346 -16.09 1.52 12.20
N ILE A 347 -16.11 2.44 11.21
CA ILE A 347 -16.91 3.66 11.24
C ILE A 347 -18.40 3.30 11.15
N PRO A 348 -19.24 3.71 12.12
CA PRO A 348 -20.68 3.54 12.02
C PRO A 348 -21.25 4.28 10.80
N THR A 349 -22.21 3.67 10.10
CA THR A 349 -22.82 4.27 8.89
C THR A 349 -23.63 5.53 9.15
N ASP A 350 -24.06 5.75 10.39
CA ASP A 350 -24.77 6.96 10.87
C ASP A 350 -23.82 8.02 11.45
N ALA A 351 -22.51 7.76 11.50
CA ALA A 351 -21.51 8.70 11.98
C ALA A 351 -21.49 9.98 11.14
N ILE A 352 -21.16 11.09 11.77
CA ILE A 352 -20.82 12.35 11.10
C ILE A 352 -19.30 12.42 10.99
N VAL A 353 -18.80 12.41 9.76
CA VAL A 353 -17.34 12.46 9.50
C VAL A 353 -16.95 13.84 8.99
N LEU A 354 -16.08 14.50 9.74
CA LEU A 354 -15.55 15.83 9.44
C LEU A 354 -14.17 15.69 8.80
N ILE A 355 -14.06 16.03 7.52
CA ILE A 355 -12.78 15.97 6.81
C ILE A 355 -12.02 17.27 7.07
N SER A 356 -10.96 17.19 7.89
CA SER A 356 -10.11 18.32 8.30
C SER A 356 -8.66 18.13 7.81
N THR A 357 -8.50 17.98 6.50
CA THR A 357 -7.22 17.82 5.83
C THR A 357 -7.01 18.96 4.81
N ASN A 358 -5.92 18.90 4.03
CA ASN A 358 -5.78 19.80 2.89
C ASN A 358 -6.91 19.57 1.88
N TYR A 359 -7.51 20.65 1.37
CA TYR A 359 -8.68 20.62 0.47
C TYR A 359 -8.48 19.76 -0.79
N ILE A 360 -7.23 19.58 -1.23
CA ILE A 360 -6.90 18.71 -2.38
C ILE A 360 -7.29 17.25 -2.15
N PHE A 361 -7.39 16.79 -0.89
CA PHE A 361 -7.77 15.43 -0.52
C PHE A 361 -9.26 15.27 -0.20
N HIS A 362 -10.02 16.37 -0.14
CA HIS A 362 -11.42 16.32 0.31
C HIS A 362 -12.30 15.45 -0.56
N ASN A 363 -12.14 15.52 -1.89
CA ASN A 363 -12.97 14.73 -2.82
C ASN A 363 -12.69 13.24 -2.67
N ASP A 364 -11.43 12.86 -2.53
CA ASP A 364 -10.99 11.47 -2.43
C ASP A 364 -11.51 10.82 -1.15
N ILE A 365 -11.35 11.53 -0.03
CA ILE A 365 -11.83 11.07 1.26
C ILE A 365 -13.36 10.99 1.26
N TYR A 366 -14.05 11.98 0.68
CA TYR A 366 -15.51 12.00 0.53
C TYR A 366 -16.02 10.77 -0.23
N ILE A 367 -15.46 10.49 -1.40
CA ILE A 367 -15.84 9.36 -2.25
C ILE A 367 -15.61 8.03 -1.51
N ARG A 368 -14.49 7.91 -0.80
CA ARG A 368 -14.15 6.75 -0.02
C ARG A 368 -15.16 6.47 1.10
N LEU A 369 -15.46 7.47 1.91
CA LEU A 369 -16.46 7.37 2.97
C LEU A 369 -17.84 7.01 2.41
N SER A 370 -18.23 7.63 1.29
CA SER A 370 -19.47 7.34 0.60
C SER A 370 -19.56 5.89 0.11
N LYS A 371 -18.46 5.33 -0.40
CA LYS A 371 -18.37 3.90 -0.80
C LYS A 371 -18.55 2.95 0.38
N HIS A 372 -18.17 3.35 1.59
CA HIS A 372 -18.41 2.60 2.84
C HIS A 372 -19.79 2.82 3.44
N GLY A 373 -20.66 3.54 2.72
CA GLY A 373 -22.04 3.79 3.16
C GLY A 373 -22.20 4.93 4.16
N ILE A 374 -21.14 5.70 4.44
CA ILE A 374 -21.21 6.89 5.27
C ILE A 374 -21.92 8.00 4.48
N LYS A 375 -22.97 8.57 5.07
CA LYS A 375 -23.83 9.57 4.40
C LYS A 375 -23.56 11.00 4.89
N ASN A 376 -23.20 11.14 6.14
CA ASN A 376 -23.02 12.44 6.80
C ASN A 376 -21.55 12.85 6.75
N ILE A 377 -21.08 13.33 5.61
CA ILE A 377 -19.69 13.71 5.38
C ILE A 377 -19.60 15.20 5.16
N VAL A 378 -18.80 15.89 5.94
CA VAL A 378 -18.61 17.35 5.88
C VAL A 378 -17.13 17.66 5.65
N CYS A 379 -16.84 18.40 4.60
CA CYS A 379 -15.51 18.93 4.33
C CYS A 379 -15.34 20.29 5.01
N ILE A 380 -14.30 20.43 5.82
CA ILE A 380 -14.02 21.68 6.49
C ILE A 380 -13.10 22.50 5.60
N VAL A 381 -13.56 23.66 5.17
CA VAL A 381 -12.81 24.65 4.41
C VAL A 381 -12.42 25.81 5.32
N GLU A 382 -11.17 26.26 5.22
CA GLU A 382 -10.63 27.40 6.00
C GLU A 382 -11.11 28.73 5.47
#